data_edebbbef807763b5678eae74d647fb6c
#
_entry.id   edebbbef807763b5678eae74d647fb6c
#
_cell.length_a   1.000
_cell.length_b   1.000
_cell.length_c   1.000
_cell.angle_alpha   90.00
_cell.angle_beta   90.00
_cell.angle_gamma   90.00
#
_symmetry.space_group_name_H-M   'P 1'
#
loop_
_entity.id
_entity.type
_entity.pdbx_description
1 polymer ?
#
loop_
_entity_poly.entity_id
_entity_poly.type
_entity_poly.pdbx_seq_one_letter_code
_entity_poly.pdbx_strand_id
1 'polypeptide(L)'
;ILSAMSVSLESQKSLTQLGTERENQVLALTEEQYSILDLCKAMPKFSILGSAGCGKTFVAIEQARRRLEAGDRVLFLCYNYGLSDYIRRRFENLPESPGEIQIGTLHSLGNKWNMPFTVEQSDDFWDSKLPALLVDHLATMPLDLKFDTVVIDEAQDFHADWWSVVI
;
A
#
# COMPACT_ATOMS: atom_id res chain seq x y z
N ILE A 1 55.18 -38.41 13.90
CA ILE A 1 54.68 -37.05 14.20
C ILE A 1 53.35 -36.90 13.44
N LEU A 2 52.25 -37.13 14.14
CA LEU A 2 50.91 -36.92 13.62
C LEU A 2 50.49 -35.47 14.01
N SER A 3 50.43 -34.59 13.02
CA SER A 3 49.87 -33.26 13.17
C SER A 3 48.34 -33.39 13.19
N ALA A 4 47.75 -33.15 14.36
CA ALA A 4 46.29 -33.07 14.47
C ALA A 4 45.80 -31.79 13.81
N MET A 5 45.13 -31.89 12.68
CA MET A 5 44.33 -30.80 12.15
C MET A 5 43.08 -30.61 13.03
N SER A 6 43.07 -29.59 13.85
CA SER A 6 41.85 -29.14 14.50
C SER A 6 40.96 -28.41 13.47
N VAL A 7 39.95 -29.09 12.98
CA VAL A 7 38.88 -28.46 12.20
C VAL A 7 37.98 -27.72 13.19
N SER A 8 38.05 -26.40 13.19
CA SER A 8 37.12 -25.53 13.89
C SER A 8 35.75 -25.70 13.19
N LEU A 9 34.84 -26.42 13.81
CA LEU A 9 33.44 -26.46 13.44
C LEU A 9 32.82 -25.11 13.85
N GLU A 10 32.87 -24.13 12.98
CA GLU A 10 31.96 -23.00 13.11
C GLU A 10 30.53 -23.56 13.10
N SER A 11 29.82 -23.31 14.21
CA SER A 11 28.43 -23.75 14.37
C SER A 11 27.61 -23.13 13.27
N GLN A 12 27.26 -23.90 12.26
CA GLN A 12 26.29 -23.49 11.24
C GLN A 12 24.94 -23.31 11.95
N LYS A 13 24.48 -22.07 12.04
CA LYS A 13 23.12 -21.79 12.51
C LYS A 13 22.13 -22.62 11.69
N SER A 14 21.20 -23.29 12.37
CA SER A 14 20.18 -24.07 11.67
C SER A 14 19.33 -23.15 10.78
N LEU A 15 18.82 -23.65 9.66
CA LEU A 15 17.93 -22.89 8.77
C LEU A 15 16.74 -22.30 9.54
N THR A 16 16.26 -22.98 10.56
CA THR A 16 15.20 -22.52 11.47
C THR A 16 15.64 -21.31 12.29
N GLN A 17 16.87 -21.30 12.82
CA GLN A 17 17.40 -20.17 13.59
C GLN A 17 17.61 -18.93 12.69
N LEU A 18 18.10 -19.13 11.46
CA LEU A 18 18.22 -18.04 10.48
C LEU A 18 16.87 -17.50 10.04
N GLY A 19 15.85 -18.36 9.93
CA GLY A 19 14.47 -17.96 9.67
C GLY A 19 13.92 -17.07 10.80
N THR A 20 14.03 -17.53 12.04
CA THR A 20 13.56 -16.79 13.23
C THR A 20 14.29 -15.46 13.43
N GLU A 21 15.61 -15.41 13.19
CA GLU A 21 16.38 -14.15 13.27
C GLU A 21 15.94 -13.15 12.19
N ARG A 22 15.67 -13.61 10.97
CA ARG A 22 15.14 -12.77 9.90
C ARG A 22 13.72 -12.26 10.19
N GLU A 23 12.85 -13.12 10.68
CA GLU A 23 11.50 -12.73 11.10
C GLU A 23 11.54 -11.68 12.22
N ASN A 24 12.38 -11.87 13.24
CA ASN A 24 12.55 -10.89 14.31
C ASN A 24 13.14 -9.56 13.83
N GLN A 25 14.08 -9.57 12.87
CA GLN A 25 14.62 -8.36 12.27
C GLN A 25 13.55 -7.63 11.44
N VAL A 26 12.73 -8.35 10.69
CA VAL A 26 11.62 -7.76 9.94
C VAL A 26 10.57 -7.16 10.88
N LEU A 27 10.24 -7.83 11.98
CA LEU A 27 9.31 -7.31 12.98
C LEU A 27 9.84 -6.05 13.66
N ALA A 28 11.10 -6.01 14.06
CA ALA A 28 11.72 -4.85 14.70
C ALA A 28 11.78 -3.64 13.75
N LEU A 29 12.18 -3.85 12.49
CA LEU A 29 12.16 -2.80 11.47
C LEU A 29 10.74 -2.27 11.22
N THR A 30 9.74 -3.14 11.28
CA THR A 30 8.34 -2.80 11.08
C THR A 30 7.81 -1.92 12.21
N GLU A 31 8.16 -2.20 13.47
CA GLU A 31 7.75 -1.38 14.62
C GLU A 31 8.36 0.03 14.60
N GLU A 32 9.65 0.16 14.25
CA GLU A 32 10.29 1.46 14.07
C GLU A 32 9.62 2.27 12.94
N GLN A 33 9.30 1.63 11.83
CA GLN A 33 8.64 2.27 10.70
C GLN A 33 7.21 2.73 11.06
N TYR A 34 6.50 1.95 11.85
CA TYR A 34 5.14 2.31 12.28
C TYR A 34 5.11 3.49 13.24
N SER A 35 6.20 3.76 13.98
CA SER A 35 6.30 4.95 14.83
C SER A 35 6.17 6.27 14.06
N ILE A 36 6.54 6.28 12.77
CA ILE A 36 6.35 7.44 11.87
C ILE A 36 4.88 7.80 11.76
N LEU A 37 3.98 6.81 11.72
CA LEU A 37 2.54 7.06 11.62
C LEU A 37 1.98 7.73 12.88
N ASP A 38 2.56 7.47 14.04
CA ASP A 38 2.14 8.13 15.28
C ASP A 38 2.52 9.61 15.29
N LEU A 39 3.67 9.95 14.70
CA LEU A 39 4.08 11.35 14.49
C LEU A 39 3.17 12.07 13.48
N CYS A 40 2.69 11.37 12.47
CA CYS A 40 1.83 11.94 11.43
C CYS A 40 0.33 11.94 11.79
N LYS A 41 -0.07 11.35 12.92
CA LYS A 41 -1.48 11.14 13.31
C LYS A 41 -2.34 12.40 13.27
N ALA A 42 -1.76 13.55 13.59
CA ALA A 42 -2.45 14.85 13.60
C ALA A 42 -2.40 15.57 12.24
N MET A 43 -1.70 15.00 11.25
CA MET A 43 -1.54 15.62 9.93
C MET A 43 -2.65 15.13 9.00
N PRO A 44 -3.46 16.03 8.41
CA PRO A 44 -4.49 15.61 7.45
C PRO A 44 -3.90 15.06 6.15
N LYS A 45 -2.68 15.50 5.78
CA LYS A 45 -1.95 15.04 4.61
C LYS A 45 -0.46 14.93 4.94
N PHE A 46 0.17 13.84 4.55
CA PHE A 46 1.61 13.64 4.67
C PHE A 46 2.12 12.71 3.58
N SER A 47 3.42 12.76 3.31
CA SER A 47 4.10 11.81 2.43
C SER A 47 5.32 11.22 3.11
N ILE A 48 5.57 9.94 2.84
CA ILE A 48 6.74 9.20 3.34
C ILE A 48 7.66 8.92 2.15
N LEU A 49 8.86 9.47 2.20
CA LEU A 49 9.89 9.28 1.20
C LEU A 49 10.94 8.31 1.73
N GLY A 50 11.46 7.47 0.86
CA GLY A 50 12.52 6.52 1.23
C GLY A 50 13.00 5.73 0.03
N SER A 51 14.19 5.12 0.15
CA SER A 51 14.80 4.27 -0.88
C SER A 51 13.96 3.03 -1.17
N ALA A 52 14.23 2.37 -2.29
CA ALA A 52 13.61 1.08 -2.62
C ALA A 52 13.89 0.05 -1.50
N GLY A 53 12.89 -0.73 -1.15
CA GLY A 53 13.02 -1.79 -0.13
C GLY A 53 13.02 -1.31 1.33
N CYS A 54 12.87 -0.02 1.63
CA CYS A 54 12.81 0.49 3.01
C CYS A 54 11.47 0.29 3.72
N GLY A 55 10.51 -0.44 3.12
CA GLY A 55 9.26 -0.82 3.76
C GLY A 55 8.10 0.15 3.61
N LYS A 56 8.13 1.11 2.67
CA LYS A 56 7.03 2.07 2.43
C LYS A 56 5.67 1.40 2.28
N THR A 57 5.59 0.32 1.51
CA THR A 57 4.36 -0.46 1.31
C THR A 57 3.81 -1.01 2.63
N PHE A 58 4.67 -1.49 3.54
CA PHE A 58 4.22 -1.97 4.86
C PHE A 58 3.65 -0.84 5.71
N VAL A 59 4.29 0.33 5.67
CA VAL A 59 3.79 1.53 6.38
C VAL A 59 2.45 1.99 5.79
N ALA A 60 2.29 1.95 4.46
CA ALA A 60 1.04 2.26 3.79
C ALA A 60 -0.09 1.28 4.18
N ILE A 61 0.20 -0.03 4.21
CA ILE A 61 -0.75 -1.07 4.67
C ILE A 61 -1.14 -0.83 6.12
N GLU A 62 -0.18 -0.57 7.01
CA GLU A 62 -0.45 -0.29 8.42
C GLU A 62 -1.29 0.97 8.61
N GLN A 63 -1.03 2.04 7.86
CA GLN A 63 -1.87 3.24 7.89
C GLN A 63 -3.32 2.92 7.49
N ALA A 64 -3.52 2.19 6.41
CA ALA A 64 -4.85 1.79 5.97
C ALA A 64 -5.56 0.93 7.04
N ARG A 65 -4.84 -0.02 7.67
CA ARG A 65 -5.37 -0.86 8.75
C ARG A 65 -5.84 -0.02 9.95
N ARG A 66 -5.02 0.94 10.40
CA ARG A 66 -5.37 1.86 11.52
C ARG A 66 -6.61 2.70 11.21
N ARG A 67 -6.75 3.15 9.97
CA ARG A 67 -7.91 3.93 9.54
C ARG A 67 -9.18 3.09 9.44
N LEU A 68 -9.07 1.83 8.98
CA LEU A 68 -10.17 0.87 9.01
C LEU A 68 -10.66 0.59 10.43
N GLU A 69 -9.74 0.39 11.38
CA GLU A 69 -10.08 0.19 12.79
C GLU A 69 -10.74 1.41 13.42
N ALA A 70 -10.43 2.61 12.90
CA ALA A 70 -11.10 3.85 13.30
C ALA A 70 -12.50 4.03 12.68
N GLY A 71 -12.91 3.14 11.75
CA GLY A 71 -14.21 3.19 11.09
C GLY A 71 -14.23 3.93 9.75
N ASP A 72 -13.08 4.31 9.21
CA ASP A 72 -13.00 5.05 7.96
C ASP A 72 -13.36 4.16 6.75
N ARG A 73 -13.87 4.83 5.73
CA ARG A 73 -13.91 4.33 4.36
C ARG A 73 -12.56 4.65 3.70
N VAL A 74 -11.75 3.63 3.46
CA VAL A 74 -10.38 3.77 2.97
C VAL A 74 -10.31 3.43 1.47
N LEU A 75 -9.73 4.33 0.68
CA LEU A 75 -9.29 4.05 -0.68
C LEU A 75 -7.79 3.80 -0.67
N PHE A 76 -7.38 2.58 -1.03
CA PHE A 76 -5.97 2.24 -1.21
C PHE A 76 -5.63 2.15 -2.69
N LEU A 77 -4.81 3.07 -3.16
CA LEU A 77 -4.36 3.12 -4.55
C LEU A 77 -2.91 2.68 -4.68
N CYS A 78 -2.64 1.87 -5.70
CA CYS A 78 -1.31 1.49 -6.10
C CYS A 78 -1.15 1.59 -7.61
N TYR A 79 0.09 1.66 -8.08
CA TYR A 79 0.38 1.87 -9.48
C TYR A 79 -0.02 0.68 -10.36
N ASN A 80 0.21 -0.56 -9.92
CA ASN A 80 -0.01 -1.76 -10.73
C ASN A 80 -0.92 -2.81 -10.08
N TYR A 81 -1.50 -3.67 -10.93
CA TYR A 81 -2.44 -4.71 -10.51
C TYR A 81 -1.81 -5.78 -9.59
N GLY A 82 -0.55 -6.16 -9.84
CA GLY A 82 0.12 -7.18 -9.02
C GLY A 82 0.27 -6.74 -7.56
N LEU A 83 0.61 -5.46 -7.36
CA LEU A 83 0.69 -4.87 -6.02
C LEU A 83 -0.70 -4.76 -5.39
N SER A 84 -1.72 -4.37 -6.16
CA SER A 84 -3.10 -4.29 -5.64
C SER A 84 -3.63 -5.66 -5.19
N ASP A 85 -3.32 -6.72 -5.90
CA ASP A 85 -3.71 -8.09 -5.53
C ASP A 85 -2.96 -8.59 -4.29
N TYR A 86 -1.67 -8.27 -4.18
CA TYR A 86 -0.89 -8.57 -2.98
C TYR A 86 -1.49 -7.89 -1.75
N ILE A 87 -1.79 -6.60 -1.85
CA ILE A 87 -2.37 -5.81 -0.76
C ILE A 87 -3.76 -6.34 -0.41
N ARG A 88 -4.62 -6.64 -1.39
CA ARG A 88 -5.96 -7.18 -1.17
C ARG A 88 -5.92 -8.46 -0.34
N ARG A 89 -5.05 -9.42 -0.70
CA ARG A 89 -4.86 -10.67 0.06
C ARG A 89 -4.42 -10.45 1.50
N ARG A 90 -3.65 -9.38 1.75
CA ARG A 90 -3.26 -8.99 3.12
C ARG A 90 -4.48 -8.57 3.94
N PHE A 91 -5.39 -7.79 3.36
CA PHE A 91 -6.59 -7.32 4.05
C PHE A 91 -7.66 -8.40 4.19
N GLU A 92 -7.77 -9.35 3.25
CA GLU A 92 -8.69 -10.50 3.35
C GLU A 92 -8.43 -11.39 4.58
N ASN A 93 -7.19 -11.40 5.09
CA ASN A 93 -6.79 -12.19 6.26
C ASN A 93 -6.82 -11.39 7.58
N LEU A 94 -7.27 -10.13 7.55
CA LEU A 94 -7.42 -9.34 8.76
C LEU A 94 -8.77 -9.64 9.45
N PRO A 95 -8.85 -9.46 10.79
CA PRO A 95 -10.13 -9.48 11.49
C PRO A 95 -11.11 -8.44 10.91
N GLU A 96 -12.40 -8.69 11.08
CA GLU A 96 -13.43 -7.71 10.73
C GLU A 96 -13.14 -6.37 11.43
N SER A 97 -13.29 -5.30 10.70
CA SER A 97 -13.10 -3.93 11.18
C SER A 97 -14.34 -3.08 10.87
N PRO A 98 -14.62 -2.03 11.66
CA PRO A 98 -15.79 -1.18 11.45
C PRO A 98 -15.75 -0.37 10.16
N GLY A 99 -14.56 -0.14 9.59
CA GLY A 99 -14.37 0.58 8.34
C GLY A 99 -14.49 -0.30 7.10
N GLU A 100 -14.49 0.33 5.95
CA GLU A 100 -14.53 -0.31 4.64
C GLU A 100 -13.27 0.03 3.84
N ILE A 101 -12.75 -0.91 3.04
CA ILE A 101 -11.60 -0.66 2.18
C ILE A 101 -11.88 -0.99 0.72
N GLN A 102 -11.49 -0.08 -0.15
CA GLN A 102 -11.40 -0.31 -1.58
C GLN A 102 -9.93 -0.27 -2.00
N ILE A 103 -9.45 -1.35 -2.63
CA ILE A 103 -8.06 -1.50 -3.08
C ILE A 103 -8.04 -1.64 -4.60
N GLY A 104 -7.15 -0.91 -5.26
CA GLY A 104 -6.99 -1.01 -6.70
C GLY A 104 -5.97 -0.04 -7.28
N THR A 105 -5.98 0.04 -8.61
CA THR A 105 -5.28 1.07 -9.37
C THR A 105 -6.28 2.17 -9.76
N LEU A 106 -5.79 3.34 -10.17
CA LEU A 106 -6.67 4.40 -10.68
C LEU A 106 -7.54 3.89 -11.86
N HIS A 107 -6.95 3.11 -12.76
CA HIS A 107 -7.66 2.49 -13.90
C HIS A 107 -8.79 1.55 -13.43
N SER A 108 -8.56 0.80 -12.34
CA SER A 108 -9.57 -0.13 -11.81
C SER A 108 -10.76 0.59 -11.17
N LEU A 109 -10.59 1.85 -10.72
CA LEU A 109 -11.70 2.67 -10.24
C LEU A 109 -12.71 2.97 -11.36
N GLY A 110 -12.22 3.32 -12.54
CA GLY A 110 -13.07 3.55 -13.70
C GLY A 110 -13.95 2.35 -14.02
N ASN A 111 -13.38 1.14 -14.03
CA ASN A 111 -14.13 -0.11 -14.20
C ASN A 111 -15.16 -0.33 -13.09
N LYS A 112 -14.77 -0.15 -11.84
CA LYS A 112 -15.63 -0.39 -10.67
C LYS A 112 -16.82 0.57 -10.63
N TRP A 113 -16.64 1.80 -11.08
CA TRP A 113 -17.69 2.81 -11.14
C TRP A 113 -18.42 2.85 -12.48
N ASN A 114 -18.27 1.80 -13.32
CA ASN A 114 -18.93 1.64 -14.62
C ASN A 114 -18.73 2.84 -15.55
N MET A 115 -17.51 3.41 -15.56
CA MET A 115 -17.18 4.49 -16.47
C MET A 115 -17.28 4.02 -17.93
N PRO A 116 -17.79 4.86 -18.84
CA PRO A 116 -17.97 4.50 -20.24
C PRO A 116 -16.64 4.55 -21.00
N PHE A 117 -15.84 3.48 -20.93
CA PHE A 117 -14.64 3.34 -21.75
C PHE A 117 -14.50 1.92 -22.29
N THR A 118 -13.78 1.79 -23.40
CA THR A 118 -13.46 0.52 -24.05
C THR A 118 -12.00 0.15 -23.83
N VAL A 119 -11.65 -1.12 -24.03
CA VAL A 119 -10.29 -1.66 -23.78
C VAL A 119 -9.22 -1.06 -24.72
N GLU A 120 -9.63 -0.47 -25.85
CA GLU A 120 -8.73 0.11 -26.87
C GLU A 120 -8.56 1.64 -26.69
N GLN A 121 -8.22 2.09 -25.48
CA GLN A 121 -7.98 3.51 -25.25
C GLN A 121 -6.51 3.87 -25.41
N SER A 122 -6.24 5.11 -25.88
CA SER A 122 -4.88 5.65 -25.98
C SER A 122 -4.29 6.01 -24.62
N ASP A 123 -2.97 6.19 -24.56
CA ASP A 123 -2.29 6.67 -23.35
C ASP A 123 -2.87 8.00 -22.85
N ASP A 124 -3.18 8.95 -23.77
CA ASP A 124 -3.86 10.21 -23.45
C ASP A 124 -5.20 10.00 -22.73
N PHE A 125 -5.92 8.92 -23.05
CA PHE A 125 -7.15 8.58 -22.31
C PHE A 125 -6.85 8.23 -20.86
N TRP A 126 -5.88 7.36 -20.62
CA TRP A 126 -5.54 6.88 -19.28
C TRP A 126 -4.89 7.97 -18.41
N ASP A 127 -4.10 8.84 -19.02
CA ASP A 127 -3.33 9.84 -18.29
C ASP A 127 -4.15 11.10 -17.98
N SER A 128 -5.08 11.51 -18.87
CA SER A 128 -5.79 12.78 -18.72
C SER A 128 -7.33 12.64 -18.72
N LYS A 129 -7.91 11.87 -19.64
CA LYS A 129 -9.38 11.80 -19.75
C LYS A 129 -10.03 11.00 -18.64
N LEU A 130 -9.47 9.84 -18.28
CA LEU A 130 -10.00 9.04 -17.19
C LEU A 130 -9.95 9.79 -15.85
N PRO A 131 -8.86 10.46 -15.45
CA PRO A 131 -8.86 11.30 -14.24
C PRO A 131 -9.98 12.34 -14.25
N ALA A 132 -10.19 13.06 -15.35
CA ALA A 132 -11.27 14.05 -15.46
C ALA A 132 -12.65 13.41 -15.24
N LEU A 133 -12.92 12.26 -15.86
CA LEU A 133 -14.18 11.52 -15.66
C LEU A 133 -14.37 11.06 -14.21
N LEU A 134 -13.28 10.63 -13.56
CA LEU A 134 -13.33 10.23 -12.15
C LEU A 134 -13.61 11.41 -11.23
N VAL A 135 -13.03 12.59 -11.49
CA VAL A 135 -13.31 13.84 -10.75
C VAL A 135 -14.79 14.23 -10.89
N ASP A 136 -15.33 14.21 -12.11
CA ASP A 136 -16.73 14.51 -12.35
C ASP A 136 -17.66 13.53 -11.62
N HIS A 137 -17.32 12.24 -11.62
CA HIS A 137 -18.07 11.22 -10.89
C HIS A 137 -18.02 11.46 -9.38
N LEU A 138 -16.85 11.72 -8.82
CA LEU A 138 -16.66 12.02 -7.38
C LEU A 138 -17.41 13.29 -6.98
N ALA A 139 -17.52 14.30 -7.86
CA ALA A 139 -18.28 15.52 -7.59
C ALA A 139 -19.77 15.24 -7.39
N THR A 140 -20.32 14.24 -8.09
CA THR A 140 -21.74 13.84 -8.00
C THR A 140 -22.01 12.75 -6.97
N MET A 141 -20.96 12.11 -6.42
CA MET A 141 -21.08 11.01 -5.47
C MET A 141 -21.63 11.52 -4.12
N PRO A 142 -22.63 10.85 -3.53
CA PRO A 142 -23.10 11.14 -2.18
C PRO A 142 -21.98 11.14 -1.15
N LEU A 143 -22.04 12.03 -0.16
CA LEU A 143 -20.97 12.20 0.84
C LEU A 143 -20.71 10.92 1.65
N ASP A 144 -21.74 10.16 1.97
CA ASP A 144 -21.68 8.88 2.69
C ASP A 144 -21.04 7.75 1.87
N LEU A 145 -20.85 7.94 0.56
CA LEU A 145 -20.15 7.02 -0.32
C LEU A 145 -18.70 7.45 -0.63
N LYS A 146 -18.31 8.67 -0.24
CA LYS A 146 -16.94 9.15 -0.40
C LYS A 146 -15.99 8.49 0.59
N PHE A 147 -14.70 8.58 0.30
CA PHE A 147 -13.65 8.04 1.16
C PHE A 147 -13.21 9.08 2.19
N ASP A 148 -13.02 8.63 3.44
CA ASP A 148 -12.50 9.46 4.53
C ASP A 148 -10.97 9.53 4.47
N THR A 149 -10.35 8.45 4.00
CA THR A 149 -8.89 8.31 3.89
C THR A 149 -8.49 7.76 2.53
N VAL A 150 -7.50 8.39 1.91
CA VAL A 150 -6.84 7.87 0.70
C VAL A 150 -5.38 7.54 1.03
N VAL A 151 -4.97 6.31 0.77
CA VAL A 151 -3.59 5.85 0.89
C VAL A 151 -3.07 5.53 -0.50
N ILE A 152 -1.91 6.04 -0.86
CA ILE A 152 -1.31 5.85 -2.17
C ILE A 152 0.08 5.24 -1.99
N ASP A 153 0.31 4.06 -2.52
CA ASP A 153 1.62 3.43 -2.60
C ASP A 153 2.23 3.63 -3.98
N GLU A 154 3.55 3.79 -4.05
CA GLU A 154 4.32 4.14 -5.26
C GLU A 154 3.80 5.42 -5.93
N ALA A 155 3.50 6.43 -5.12
CA ALA A 155 2.93 7.71 -5.57
C ALA A 155 3.81 8.49 -6.56
N GLN A 156 5.11 8.21 -6.61
CA GLN A 156 6.03 8.81 -7.60
C GLN A 156 5.75 8.36 -9.05
N ASP A 157 5.04 7.23 -9.22
CA ASP A 157 4.69 6.70 -10.53
C ASP A 157 3.34 7.25 -11.04
N PHE A 158 2.67 8.08 -10.23
CA PHE A 158 1.40 8.70 -10.62
C PHE A 158 1.63 9.83 -11.62
N HIS A 159 0.86 9.78 -12.72
CA HIS A 159 0.80 10.91 -13.66
C HIS A 159 0.27 12.18 -12.98
N ALA A 160 0.68 13.36 -13.46
CA ALA A 160 0.31 14.63 -12.83
C ALA A 160 -1.21 14.82 -12.69
N ASP A 161 -1.98 14.46 -13.71
CA ASP A 161 -3.43 14.63 -13.73
C ASP A 161 -4.16 13.67 -12.78
N TRP A 162 -3.54 12.55 -12.39
CA TRP A 162 -4.12 11.60 -11.44
C TRP A 162 -4.30 12.18 -10.04
N TRP A 163 -3.47 13.16 -9.69
CA TRP A 163 -3.57 13.84 -8.40
C TRP A 163 -4.88 14.61 -8.23
N SER A 164 -5.50 15.06 -9.32
CA SER A 164 -6.80 15.74 -9.29
C SER A 164 -7.92 14.86 -8.74
N VAL A 165 -7.78 13.53 -8.80
CA VAL A 165 -8.78 12.56 -8.31
C VAL A 165 -8.71 12.42 -6.78
N VAL A 166 -7.56 12.71 -6.17
CA VAL A 166 -7.31 12.43 -4.74
C VAL A 166 -7.11 13.68 -3.88
N ILE A 167 -7.00 14.86 -4.49
CA ILE A 167 -6.85 16.15 -3.79
C ILE A 167 -8.16 16.91 -3.81
#